data_1b34efbd993c65c18b3d8b43a3ff8d87
#
_entry.id   1b34efbd993c65c18b3d8b43a3ff8d87
#
_cell.length_a   1.000
_cell.length_b   1.000
_cell.length_c   1.000
_cell.angle_alpha   90.00
_cell.angle_beta   90.00
_cell.angle_gamma   90.00
#
_symmetry.space_group_name_H-M   'P 1'
#
loop_
_entity.id
_entity.type
_entity.pdbx_description
1 polymer ?
#
loop_
_entity_poly.entity_id
_entity_poly.type
_entity_poly.pdbx_seq_one_letter_code
_entity_poly.pdbx_strand_id
1 'polypeptide(L)'
;MCIRDRLRFSRRTQGQLNRWAARYGMKLNPKDQMYHAKNSCAGRYTAVNLTNADTVEIRLFRGTLKLNTLTATLQLVNHLCEVAVSMSDQELQDMSWFDFLDQITEPELIQYLKERRLYVNLSLIHI
;
A
#
# COMPACT_ATOMS: atom_id res chain seq x y z
N MET A 1 -5.41 -6.90 -0.67
CA MET A 1 -4.03 -7.17 -1.18
C MET A 1 -3.44 -8.34 -0.44
N CYS A 2 -3.09 -9.42 -1.11
CA CYS A 2 -2.53 -10.61 -0.47
C CYS A 2 -1.03 -10.43 -0.14
N ILE A 3 -0.46 -11.37 0.64
CA ILE A 3 0.96 -11.31 1.04
C ILE A 3 1.89 -11.26 -0.17
N ARG A 4 1.58 -12.03 -1.21
CA ARG A 4 2.35 -12.08 -2.45
C ARG A 4 2.38 -10.72 -3.18
N ASP A 5 1.26 -10.03 -3.22
CA ASP A 5 1.15 -8.73 -3.87
C ASP A 5 1.99 -7.69 -3.14
N ARG A 6 1.97 -7.72 -1.81
CA ARG A 6 2.78 -6.84 -0.98
C ARG A 6 4.28 -7.03 -1.23
N LEU A 7 4.75 -8.28 -1.35
CA LEU A 7 6.14 -8.59 -1.70
C LEU A 7 6.53 -8.00 -3.05
N ARG A 8 5.72 -8.24 -4.08
CA ARG A 8 5.98 -7.74 -5.43
C ARG A 8 5.98 -6.23 -5.47
N PHE A 9 5.02 -5.63 -4.81
CA PHE A 9 4.82 -4.20 -4.83
C PHE A 9 5.94 -3.44 -4.13
N SER A 10 6.33 -3.89 -2.94
CA SER A 10 7.34 -3.25 -2.09
C SER A 10 8.77 -3.41 -2.61
N ARG A 11 9.04 -4.42 -3.44
CA ARG A 11 10.38 -4.84 -3.85
C ARG A 11 11.24 -5.31 -2.67
N ARG A 12 10.63 -5.65 -1.55
CA ARG A 12 11.29 -6.19 -0.37
C ARG A 12 11.12 -7.70 -0.29
N THR A 13 12.07 -8.37 0.35
CA THR A 13 11.89 -9.77 0.76
C THR A 13 10.92 -9.87 1.95
N GLN A 14 10.39 -11.06 2.22
CA GLN A 14 9.52 -11.28 3.39
C GLN A 14 10.23 -10.91 4.69
N GLY A 15 11.50 -11.27 4.84
CA GLY A 15 12.29 -10.92 6.01
C GLY A 15 12.45 -9.42 6.19
N GLN A 16 12.69 -8.69 5.10
CA GLN A 16 12.76 -7.22 5.13
C GLN A 16 11.42 -6.59 5.49
N LEU A 17 10.30 -7.11 4.96
CA LEU A 17 8.97 -6.64 5.33
C LEU A 17 8.70 -6.86 6.81
N ASN A 18 8.99 -8.05 7.34
CA ASN A 18 8.76 -8.36 8.75
C ASN A 18 9.60 -7.48 9.68
N ARG A 19 10.81 -7.13 9.28
CA ARG A 19 11.75 -6.34 10.10
C ARG A 19 11.49 -4.83 10.02
N TRP A 20 11.20 -4.31 8.82
CA TRP A 20 11.22 -2.87 8.55
C TRP A 20 9.88 -2.27 8.17
N ALA A 21 8.93 -3.10 7.73
CA ALA A 21 7.63 -2.68 7.21
C ALA A 21 6.54 -3.70 7.57
N ALA A 22 6.50 -4.10 8.83
CA ALA A 22 5.58 -5.12 9.32
C ALA A 22 4.12 -4.67 9.27
N ARG A 23 3.22 -5.64 9.18
CA ARG A 23 1.79 -5.41 9.37
C ARG A 23 1.49 -5.27 10.86
N TYR A 24 0.48 -4.46 11.19
CA TYR A 24 0.00 -4.34 12.58
C TYR A 24 -0.68 -5.60 13.12
N GLY A 25 -1.06 -6.53 12.26
CA GLY A 25 -1.98 -7.58 12.62
C GLY A 25 -3.42 -7.07 12.71
N MET A 26 -4.37 -7.99 12.77
CA MET A 26 -5.78 -7.63 12.92
C MET A 26 -6.17 -7.65 14.40
N LYS A 27 -6.81 -6.59 14.84
CA LYS A 27 -7.47 -6.50 16.14
C LYS A 27 -8.98 -6.69 15.96
N LEU A 28 -9.66 -7.24 16.97
CA LEU A 28 -11.10 -7.42 16.95
C LEU A 28 -11.85 -6.07 16.88
N ASN A 29 -11.27 -5.04 17.52
CA ASN A 29 -11.84 -3.70 17.52
C ASN A 29 -10.94 -2.74 16.71
N PRO A 30 -11.46 -2.07 15.67
CA PRO A 30 -10.71 -1.08 14.90
C PRO A 30 -10.10 0.05 15.73
N LYS A 31 -10.76 0.47 16.81
CA LYS A 31 -10.25 1.50 17.73
C LYS A 31 -8.97 1.04 18.43
N ASP A 32 -8.89 -0.22 18.81
CA ASP A 32 -7.70 -0.79 19.44
C ASP A 32 -6.53 -0.84 18.45
N GLN A 33 -6.80 -1.16 17.19
CA GLN A 33 -5.79 -1.14 16.14
C GLN A 33 -5.23 0.27 15.92
N MET A 34 -6.09 1.27 15.88
CA MET A 34 -5.67 2.67 15.73
C MET A 34 -4.90 3.16 16.95
N TYR A 35 -5.32 2.80 18.15
CA TYR A 35 -4.60 3.10 19.38
C TYR A 35 -3.18 2.52 19.37
N HIS A 36 -3.03 1.24 19.04
CA HIS A 36 -1.73 0.58 18.91
C HIS A 36 -0.85 1.24 17.83
N ALA A 37 -1.43 1.62 16.69
CA ALA A 37 -0.70 2.27 15.62
C ALA A 37 -0.15 3.65 16.03
N LYS A 38 -0.94 4.44 16.73
CA LYS A 38 -0.58 5.80 17.16
C LYS A 38 0.35 5.84 18.37
N ASN A 39 0.30 4.83 19.25
CA ASN A 39 1.04 4.81 20.51
C ASN A 39 2.29 3.92 20.45
N SER A 40 2.78 3.61 19.28
CA SER A 40 4.02 2.87 19.01
C SER A 40 4.12 1.51 19.70
N CYS A 41 3.00 0.83 20.00
CA CYS A 41 3.02 -0.51 20.59
C CYS A 41 3.75 -1.54 19.71
N ALA A 42 3.80 -1.30 18.38
CA ALA A 42 4.54 -2.10 17.41
C ALA A 42 5.87 -1.44 16.98
N GLY A 43 6.25 -0.31 17.58
CA GLY A 43 7.38 0.51 17.14
C GLY A 43 7.13 1.23 15.82
N ARG A 44 8.17 1.84 15.27
CA ARG A 44 8.10 2.58 14.00
C ARG A 44 8.26 1.70 12.75
N TYR A 45 8.59 0.44 12.91
CA TYR A 45 8.96 -0.46 11.79
C TYR A 45 7.77 -1.19 11.19
N THR A 46 6.67 -0.48 11.01
CA THR A 46 5.45 -0.94 10.33
C THR A 46 5.36 -0.38 8.92
N ALA A 47 4.52 -0.98 8.07
CA ALA A 47 4.33 -0.54 6.69
C ALA A 47 3.85 0.92 6.61
N VAL A 48 2.99 1.31 7.57
CA VAL A 48 2.51 2.68 7.76
C VAL A 48 2.79 3.04 9.22
N ASN A 49 3.64 4.04 9.45
CA ASN A 49 3.96 4.52 10.79
C ASN A 49 3.12 5.76 11.11
N LEU A 50 2.32 5.68 12.17
CA LEU A 50 1.43 6.75 12.65
C LEU A 50 1.91 7.37 13.98
N THR A 51 3.15 7.13 14.38
CA THR A 51 3.67 7.63 15.66
C THR A 51 4.10 9.11 15.60
N ASN A 52 4.26 9.67 14.42
CA ASN A 52 4.55 11.10 14.25
C ASN A 52 3.28 11.93 14.52
N ALA A 53 3.45 13.13 15.09
CA ALA A 53 2.32 13.98 15.45
C ALA A 53 1.54 14.49 14.23
N ASP A 54 2.26 14.97 13.21
CA ASP A 54 1.68 15.72 12.10
C ASP A 54 1.84 15.04 10.73
N THR A 55 2.49 13.89 10.68
CA THR A 55 2.79 13.20 9.41
C THR A 55 2.50 11.71 9.48
N VAL A 56 2.23 11.12 8.33
CA VAL A 56 2.14 9.69 8.12
C VAL A 56 3.38 9.24 7.34
N GLU A 57 4.09 8.25 7.83
CA GLU A 57 5.28 7.71 7.17
C GLU A 57 4.95 6.38 6.50
N ILE A 58 5.04 6.33 5.17
CA ILE A 58 4.85 5.10 4.40
C ILE A 58 6.21 4.41 4.24
N ARG A 59 6.38 3.27 4.89
CA ARG A 59 7.64 2.53 4.95
C ARG A 59 7.67 1.26 4.10
N LEU A 60 6.62 1.05 3.32
CA LEU A 60 6.42 -0.20 2.58
C LEU A 60 7.52 -0.48 1.54
N PHE A 61 8.01 0.54 0.87
CA PHE A 61 8.86 0.38 -0.31
C PHE A 61 10.34 0.27 0.01
N ARG A 62 11.04 -0.55 -0.78
CA ARG A 62 12.50 -0.52 -0.85
C ARG A 62 12.96 0.73 -1.61
N GLY A 63 14.07 1.31 -1.20
CA GLY A 63 14.72 2.41 -1.93
C GLY A 63 15.11 2.02 -3.35
N THR A 64 15.16 2.99 -4.26
CA THR A 64 15.49 2.78 -5.66
C THR A 64 16.23 3.98 -6.23
N LEU A 65 17.12 3.73 -7.20
CA LEU A 65 17.77 4.76 -8.00
C LEU A 65 17.13 4.91 -9.39
N LYS A 66 16.12 4.09 -9.70
CA LYS A 66 15.38 4.20 -10.97
C LYS A 66 14.31 5.26 -10.86
N LEU A 67 14.39 6.29 -11.69
CA LEU A 67 13.45 7.40 -11.69
C LEU A 67 11.99 6.93 -11.89
N ASN A 68 11.75 6.07 -12.88
CA ASN A 68 10.39 5.57 -13.15
C ASN A 68 9.80 4.79 -11.96
N THR A 69 10.63 4.01 -11.25
CA THR A 69 10.20 3.29 -10.06
C THR A 69 9.91 4.24 -8.91
N LEU A 70 10.73 5.26 -8.71
CA LEU A 70 10.49 6.29 -7.70
C LEU A 70 9.19 7.05 -8.00
N THR A 71 9.01 7.49 -9.25
CA THR A 71 7.80 8.19 -9.68
C THR A 71 6.55 7.33 -9.45
N ALA A 72 6.57 6.08 -9.88
CA ALA A 72 5.46 5.15 -9.66
C ALA A 72 5.16 4.94 -8.17
N THR A 73 6.17 4.87 -7.33
CA THR A 73 6.01 4.75 -5.87
C THR A 73 5.30 5.97 -5.28
N LEU A 74 5.70 7.17 -5.67
CA LEU A 74 5.06 8.41 -5.22
C LEU A 74 3.62 8.54 -5.74
N GLN A 75 3.38 8.19 -6.99
CA GLN A 75 2.04 8.18 -7.59
C GLN A 75 1.11 7.21 -6.84
N LEU A 76 1.60 6.03 -6.47
CA LEU A 76 0.79 5.11 -5.69
C LEU A 76 0.45 5.65 -4.30
N VAL A 77 1.43 6.20 -3.59
CA VAL A 77 1.18 6.78 -2.26
C VAL A 77 0.14 7.89 -2.37
N ASN A 78 0.25 8.75 -3.38
CA ASN A 78 -0.74 9.78 -3.64
C ASN A 78 -2.14 9.18 -3.87
N HIS A 79 -2.24 8.17 -4.73
CA HIS A 79 -3.51 7.48 -5.01
C HIS A 79 -4.10 6.81 -3.77
N LEU A 80 -3.28 6.16 -2.95
CA LEU A 80 -3.71 5.60 -1.66
C LEU A 80 -4.30 6.67 -0.73
N CYS A 81 -3.66 7.82 -0.65
CA CYS A 81 -4.14 8.93 0.17
C CYS A 81 -5.45 9.51 -0.37
N GLU A 82 -5.58 9.70 -1.67
CA GLU A 82 -6.81 10.18 -2.31
C GLU A 82 -7.98 9.22 -2.04
N VAL A 83 -7.77 7.93 -2.23
CA VAL A 83 -8.78 6.90 -1.94
C VAL A 83 -9.17 6.89 -0.47
N ALA A 84 -8.20 6.95 0.44
CA ALA A 84 -8.44 6.93 1.88
C ALA A 84 -9.24 8.15 2.36
N VAL A 85 -9.05 9.32 1.74
CA VAL A 85 -9.74 10.56 2.12
C VAL A 85 -11.13 10.66 1.48
N SER A 86 -11.30 10.17 0.25
CA SER A 86 -12.54 10.34 -0.53
C SER A 86 -13.59 9.26 -0.28
N MET A 87 -13.22 8.10 0.24
CA MET A 87 -14.11 6.96 0.42
C MET A 87 -14.52 6.76 1.86
N SER A 88 -15.76 6.29 2.06
CA SER A 88 -16.25 5.86 3.38
C SER A 88 -15.62 4.53 3.79
N ASP A 89 -15.70 4.20 5.09
CA ASP A 89 -15.19 2.93 5.61
C ASP A 89 -15.82 1.72 4.92
N GLN A 90 -17.13 1.80 4.61
CA GLN A 90 -17.84 0.73 3.92
C GLN A 90 -17.35 0.57 2.48
N GLU A 91 -17.19 1.67 1.75
CA GLU A 91 -16.64 1.63 0.39
C GLU A 91 -15.23 1.06 0.35
N LEU A 92 -14.39 1.40 1.34
CA LEU A 92 -13.03 0.85 1.47
C LEU A 92 -13.03 -0.66 1.76
N GLN A 93 -13.97 -1.13 2.59
CA GLN A 93 -14.11 -2.57 2.88
C GLN A 93 -14.57 -3.36 1.66
N ASP A 94 -15.45 -2.80 0.85
CA ASP A 94 -16.03 -3.45 -0.34
C ASP A 94 -15.14 -3.33 -1.58
N MET A 95 -14.11 -2.46 -1.55
CA MET A 95 -13.21 -2.24 -2.67
C MET A 95 -12.34 -3.46 -2.95
N SER A 96 -12.40 -3.95 -4.19
CA SER A 96 -11.47 -4.95 -4.68
C SER A 96 -10.14 -4.33 -5.14
N TRP A 97 -9.11 -5.15 -5.27
CA TRP A 97 -7.85 -4.72 -5.87
C TRP A 97 -8.04 -4.20 -7.31
N PHE A 98 -8.94 -4.82 -8.06
CA PHE A 98 -9.30 -4.36 -9.39
C PHE A 98 -9.91 -2.96 -9.39
N ASP A 99 -10.88 -2.70 -8.50
CA ASP A 99 -11.51 -1.37 -8.38
C ASP A 99 -10.48 -0.29 -8.04
N PHE A 100 -9.53 -0.62 -7.17
CA PHE A 100 -8.42 0.26 -6.84
C PHE A 100 -7.53 0.58 -8.06
N LEU A 101 -7.19 -0.43 -8.85
CA LEU A 101 -6.36 -0.28 -10.05
C LEU A 101 -7.07 0.47 -11.17
N ASP A 102 -8.38 0.28 -11.32
CA ASP A 102 -9.17 0.87 -12.40
C ASP A 102 -9.20 2.41 -12.34
N GLN A 103 -8.98 2.97 -11.17
CA GLN A 103 -8.92 4.41 -10.95
C GLN A 103 -7.55 5.03 -11.29
N ILE A 104 -6.53 4.22 -11.55
CA ILE A 104 -5.17 4.68 -11.80
C ILE A 104 -5.03 5.08 -13.27
N THR A 105 -4.58 6.31 -13.51
CA THR A 105 -4.39 6.89 -14.86
C THR A 105 -2.92 7.22 -15.15
N GLU A 106 -2.05 7.22 -14.15
CA GLU A 106 -0.64 7.60 -14.28
C GLU A 106 0.16 6.54 -15.05
N PRO A 107 0.78 6.89 -16.19
CA PRO A 107 1.46 5.91 -17.04
C PRO A 107 2.60 5.18 -16.35
N GLU A 108 3.38 5.87 -15.52
CA GLU A 108 4.54 5.31 -14.83
C GLU A 108 4.09 4.26 -13.80
N LEU A 109 3.00 4.54 -13.08
CA LEU A 109 2.44 3.61 -12.11
C LEU A 109 1.85 2.38 -12.79
N ILE A 110 1.10 2.58 -13.88
CA ILE A 110 0.55 1.47 -14.68
C ILE A 110 1.69 0.59 -15.22
N GLN A 111 2.74 1.18 -15.76
CA GLN A 111 3.91 0.44 -16.24
C GLN A 111 4.58 -0.34 -15.13
N TYR A 112 4.79 0.26 -13.97
CA TYR A 112 5.36 -0.41 -12.80
C TYR A 112 4.53 -1.61 -12.36
N LEU A 113 3.21 -1.44 -12.27
CA LEU A 113 2.29 -2.52 -11.89
C LEU A 113 2.32 -3.68 -12.89
N LYS A 114 2.40 -3.39 -14.18
CA LYS A 114 2.55 -4.41 -15.23
C LYS A 114 3.86 -5.19 -15.08
N GLU A 115 4.97 -4.49 -14.91
CA GLU A 115 6.29 -5.10 -14.71
C GLU A 115 6.33 -5.99 -13.47
N ARG A 116 5.61 -5.61 -12.42
CA ARG A 116 5.50 -6.39 -11.17
C ARG A 116 4.39 -7.45 -11.22
N ARG A 117 3.69 -7.61 -12.34
CA ARG A 117 2.57 -8.54 -12.53
C ARG A 117 1.43 -8.32 -11.51
N LEU A 118 1.15 -7.07 -11.22
CA LEU A 118 0.11 -6.63 -10.27
C LEU A 118 -1.05 -5.95 -10.98
N TYR A 119 -0.88 -5.61 -12.26
CA TYR A 119 -1.92 -4.97 -13.05
C TYR A 119 -2.90 -6.01 -13.58
N VAL A 120 -4.18 -5.83 -13.27
CA VAL A 120 -5.27 -6.66 -13.79
C VAL A 120 -6.13 -5.80 -14.69
N ASN A 121 -6.25 -6.19 -15.95
CA ASN A 121 -7.14 -5.55 -16.92
C ASN A 121 -8.21 -6.56 -17.35
N LEU A 122 -9.46 -6.33 -16.93
CA LEU A 122 -10.59 -7.20 -17.26
C LEU A 122 -10.84 -7.31 -18.76
N SER A 123 -10.49 -6.32 -19.54
CA SER A 123 -10.64 -6.38 -21.01
C SER A 123 -9.77 -7.47 -21.65
N LEU A 124 -8.71 -7.90 -20.96
CA LEU A 124 -7.82 -8.97 -21.40
C LEU A 124 -8.24 -10.37 -20.88
N ILE A 125 -9.14 -10.41 -19.90
CA ILE A 125 -9.60 -11.67 -19.29
C ILE A 125 -10.77 -12.29 -20.07
N HIS A 126 -11.45 -11.51 -20.89
CA HIS A 126 -12.60 -11.91 -21.69
C HIS A 126 -12.25 -12.38 -23.11
N ILE A 127 -10.99 -12.65 -23.37
CA ILE A 127 -10.56 -13.19 -24.66
C ILE A 127 -10.70 -14.71 -24.69
#